data_a8964291490008d4982b16d391ae242f
#
_entry.id   a8964291490008d4982b16d391ae242f
#
_cell.length_a   1.000
_cell.length_b   1.000
_cell.length_c   1.000
_cell.angle_alpha   90.00
_cell.angle_beta   90.00
_cell.angle_gamma   90.00
#
_symmetry.space_group_name_H-M   'P 1'
#
loop_
_entity.id
_entity.type
_entity.pdbx_description
1 polymer ?
#
loop_
_entity_poly.entity_id
_entity_poly.type
_entity_poly.pdbx_seq_one_letter_code
_entity_poly.pdbx_strand_id
1 'polypeptide(L)'
;LRHQQRLYKFYFLEQPHIPRCEYNHYCQWVAEQLDCIEYQSRVLKIEPQTIGFKVVVESEGVQHSYLCRHLVIGSGNVPYLPECLSKVQQLQPQKCLHSAQYMTHVDTDIHGDVVVLGSGQSAAEVFIDLFDEQQDTVNHQFDLHWFTRSQGFFPMEYAPLGLEHFSPDYAQHFYTLSTEKKEQQLQQQSLLYK
;
A
#
# COMPACT_ATOMS: atom_id res chain seq x y z
N LEU A 1 -5.70 -9.13 18.58
CA LEU A 1 -6.60 -8.43 19.54
C LEU A 1 -6.94 -9.32 20.74
N ARG A 2 -7.47 -10.56 20.50
CA ARG A 2 -7.84 -11.48 21.60
C ARG A 2 -6.63 -11.88 22.45
N HIS A 3 -5.53 -12.24 21.83
CA HIS A 3 -4.27 -12.60 22.50
C HIS A 3 -3.74 -11.48 23.43
N GLN A 4 -3.87 -10.23 23.00
CA GLN A 4 -3.44 -9.04 23.74
C GLN A 4 -4.53 -8.47 24.67
N GLN A 5 -5.65 -9.16 24.85
CA GLN A 5 -6.81 -8.73 25.65
C GLN A 5 -7.38 -7.35 25.25
N ARG A 6 -7.25 -6.98 23.96
CA ARG A 6 -7.69 -5.68 23.42
C ARG A 6 -8.99 -5.77 22.61
N LEU A 7 -9.64 -6.95 22.57
CA LEU A 7 -10.82 -7.19 21.72
C LEU A 7 -11.97 -6.22 22.05
N TYR A 8 -12.26 -6.05 23.33
CA TYR A 8 -13.36 -5.17 23.74
C TYR A 8 -13.06 -3.70 23.48
N LYS A 9 -11.81 -3.25 23.67
CA LYS A 9 -11.41 -1.88 23.33
C LYS A 9 -11.62 -1.60 21.86
N PHE A 10 -11.26 -2.54 21.00
CA PHE A 10 -11.47 -2.44 19.57
C PHE A 10 -12.95 -2.46 19.19
N TYR A 11 -13.75 -3.33 19.83
CA TYR A 11 -15.19 -3.40 19.60
C TYR A 11 -15.90 -2.09 19.95
N PHE A 12 -15.59 -1.50 21.11
CA PHE A 12 -16.20 -0.24 21.56
C PHE A 12 -15.72 1.00 20.79
N LEU A 13 -14.64 0.89 20.01
CA LEU A 13 -14.20 1.97 19.14
C LEU A 13 -15.17 2.20 17.96
N GLU A 14 -15.97 1.20 17.61
CA GLU A 14 -16.95 1.21 16.51
C GLU A 14 -16.38 1.67 15.16
N GLN A 15 -15.06 1.57 15.00
CA GLN A 15 -14.36 1.88 13.76
C GLN A 15 -14.02 0.58 13.03
N PRO A 16 -14.63 0.30 11.86
CA PRO A 16 -14.36 -0.92 11.09
C PRO A 16 -12.94 -0.95 10.51
N HIS A 17 -12.32 0.22 10.36
CA HIS A 17 -10.96 0.35 9.85
C HIS A 17 -9.97 0.52 10.99
N ILE A 18 -9.00 -0.39 11.02
CA ILE A 18 -7.92 -0.30 12.01
C ILE A 18 -6.91 0.77 11.58
N PRO A 19 -6.41 1.59 12.52
CA PRO A 19 -5.29 2.49 12.25
C PRO A 19 -4.06 1.73 11.73
N ARG A 20 -3.24 2.39 10.93
CA ARG A 20 -2.01 1.82 10.37
C ARG A 20 -1.07 1.25 11.45
N CYS A 21 -0.96 1.91 12.59
CA CYS A 21 -0.17 1.43 13.72
C CYS A 21 -0.67 0.08 14.26
N GLU A 22 -1.99 -0.13 14.34
CA GLU A 22 -2.55 -1.40 14.80
C GLU A 22 -2.33 -2.53 13.78
N TYR A 23 -2.40 -2.21 12.49
CA TYR A 23 -2.06 -3.18 11.44
C TYR A 23 -0.57 -3.56 11.49
N ASN A 24 0.30 -2.58 11.69
CA ASN A 24 1.73 -2.82 11.86
C ASN A 24 2.03 -3.72 13.08
N HIS A 25 1.41 -3.45 14.23
CA HIS A 25 1.50 -4.32 15.41
C HIS A 25 1.02 -5.75 15.13
N TYR A 26 -0.04 -5.89 14.34
CA TYR A 26 -0.52 -7.22 13.94
C TYR A 26 0.52 -7.95 13.07
N CYS A 27 1.10 -7.28 12.09
CA CYS A 27 2.13 -7.87 11.23
C CYS A 27 3.38 -8.27 12.04
N GLN A 28 3.82 -7.42 12.95
CA GLN A 28 4.94 -7.72 13.86
C GLN A 28 4.64 -8.94 14.72
N TRP A 29 3.46 -8.97 15.33
CA TRP A 29 3.05 -10.12 16.15
C TRP A 29 2.99 -11.42 15.35
N VAL A 30 2.47 -11.39 14.11
CA VAL A 30 2.46 -12.58 13.22
C VAL A 30 3.90 -13.03 12.93
N ALA A 31 4.77 -12.08 12.60
CA ALA A 31 6.17 -12.39 12.29
C ALA A 31 6.91 -13.02 13.50
N GLU A 32 6.61 -12.57 14.71
CA GLU A 32 7.16 -13.13 15.95
C GLU A 32 6.67 -14.56 16.26
N GLN A 33 5.52 -14.97 15.68
CA GLN A 33 4.99 -16.34 15.85
C GLN A 33 5.56 -17.33 14.82
N LEU A 34 6.34 -16.85 13.85
CA LEU A 34 6.87 -17.65 12.75
C LEU A 34 8.39 -17.70 12.85
N ASP A 35 8.92 -18.89 12.95
CA ASP A 35 10.36 -19.18 13.00
C ASP A 35 11.00 -19.39 11.62
N CYS A 36 10.18 -19.31 10.55
CA CYS A 36 10.61 -19.52 9.16
C CYS A 36 10.88 -18.23 8.39
N ILE A 37 10.86 -17.06 9.06
CA ILE A 37 11.11 -15.76 8.41
C ILE A 37 12.58 -15.39 8.57
N GLU A 38 13.26 -15.17 7.46
CA GLU A 38 14.62 -14.69 7.42
C GLU A 38 14.65 -13.23 6.94
N TYR A 39 14.94 -12.31 7.86
CA TYR A 39 15.08 -10.89 7.56
C TYR A 39 16.46 -10.58 6.99
N GLN A 40 16.62 -9.38 6.40
CA GLN A 40 17.87 -8.90 5.79
C GLN A 40 18.46 -9.87 4.75
N SER A 41 17.58 -10.64 4.11
CA SER A 41 17.92 -11.69 3.15
C SER A 41 17.49 -11.26 1.76
N ARG A 42 18.43 -10.82 0.94
CA ARG A 42 18.18 -10.32 -0.40
C ARG A 42 18.19 -11.44 -1.40
N VAL A 43 17.08 -11.66 -2.11
CA VAL A 43 17.04 -12.59 -3.24
C VAL A 43 17.82 -11.99 -4.42
N LEU A 44 18.89 -12.67 -4.84
CA LEU A 44 19.73 -12.26 -5.95
C LEU A 44 19.29 -12.89 -7.27
N LYS A 45 18.90 -14.16 -7.23
CA LYS A 45 18.59 -14.94 -8.43
C LYS A 45 17.57 -16.02 -8.15
N ILE A 46 16.71 -16.28 -9.13
CA ILE A 46 15.77 -17.39 -9.14
C ILE A 46 16.06 -18.18 -10.43
N GLU A 47 16.39 -19.45 -10.28
CA GLU A 47 16.73 -20.36 -11.38
C GLU A 47 15.72 -21.50 -11.44
N PRO A 48 14.97 -21.65 -12.55
CA PRO A 48 14.15 -22.82 -12.77
C PRO A 48 15.00 -24.11 -12.74
N GLN A 49 14.48 -25.15 -12.12
CA GLN A 49 15.06 -26.47 -12.09
C GLN A 49 14.12 -27.46 -12.76
N THR A 50 14.57 -28.69 -13.00
CA THR A 50 13.70 -29.78 -13.52
C THR A 50 12.46 -29.95 -12.63
N ILE A 51 12.62 -29.81 -11.32
CA ILE A 51 11.53 -29.84 -10.34
C ILE A 51 11.68 -28.63 -9.41
N GLY A 52 10.84 -27.60 -9.63
CA GLY A 52 10.82 -26.41 -8.78
C GLY A 52 11.86 -25.35 -9.13
N PHE A 53 12.42 -24.71 -8.13
CA PHE A 53 13.29 -23.54 -8.28
C PHE A 53 14.46 -23.60 -7.31
N LYS A 54 15.62 -23.06 -7.76
CA LYS A 54 16.74 -22.72 -6.91
C LYS A 54 16.72 -21.20 -6.69
N VAL A 55 16.66 -20.79 -5.44
CA VAL A 55 16.67 -19.37 -5.03
C VAL A 55 18.03 -19.07 -4.39
N VAL A 56 18.76 -18.10 -4.94
CA VAL A 56 20.02 -17.63 -4.38
C VAL A 56 19.75 -16.36 -3.58
N VAL A 57 20.15 -16.37 -2.33
CA VAL A 57 19.91 -15.30 -1.36
C VAL A 57 21.23 -14.84 -0.76
N GLU A 58 21.38 -13.55 -0.53
CA GLU A 58 22.49 -12.96 0.20
C GLU A 58 21.99 -12.47 1.57
N SER A 59 22.64 -12.92 2.62
CA SER A 59 22.43 -12.45 3.98
C SER A 59 23.78 -12.20 4.63
N GLU A 60 23.96 -11.03 5.26
CA GLU A 60 25.22 -10.62 5.90
C GLU A 60 26.47 -10.76 5.00
N GLY A 61 26.31 -10.56 3.69
CA GLY A 61 27.40 -10.68 2.71
C GLY A 61 27.74 -12.13 2.31
N VAL A 62 27.00 -13.12 2.83
CA VAL A 62 27.15 -14.54 2.50
C VAL A 62 26.02 -14.99 1.61
N GLN A 63 26.34 -15.75 0.56
CA GLN A 63 25.33 -16.31 -0.34
C GLN A 63 24.91 -17.71 0.11
N HIS A 64 23.60 -17.90 0.18
CA HIS A 64 22.93 -19.17 0.46
C HIS A 64 22.06 -19.58 -0.73
N SER A 65 21.79 -20.87 -0.87
CA SER A 65 20.89 -21.39 -1.91
C SER A 65 19.83 -22.28 -1.30
N TYR A 66 18.57 -22.00 -1.67
CA TYR A 66 17.41 -22.76 -1.25
C TYR A 66 16.81 -23.47 -2.47
N LEU A 67 16.35 -24.72 -2.27
CA LEU A 67 15.59 -25.46 -3.28
C LEU A 67 14.13 -25.54 -2.84
N CYS A 68 13.21 -25.13 -3.68
CA CYS A 68 11.78 -25.17 -3.40
C CYS A 68 11.00 -25.72 -4.58
N ARG A 69 9.88 -26.41 -4.30
CA ARG A 69 8.97 -26.90 -5.35
C ARG A 69 8.07 -25.80 -5.89
N HIS A 70 7.64 -24.92 -5.00
CA HIS A 70 6.74 -23.81 -5.29
C HIS A 70 7.38 -22.52 -4.80
N LEU A 71 7.18 -21.45 -5.54
CA LEU A 71 7.68 -20.12 -5.20
C LEU A 71 6.53 -19.13 -5.26
N VAL A 72 6.35 -18.37 -4.19
CA VAL A 72 5.41 -17.24 -4.13
C VAL A 72 6.23 -15.95 -4.08
N ILE A 73 5.95 -15.05 -5.02
CA ILE A 73 6.65 -13.76 -5.12
C ILE A 73 5.72 -12.68 -4.57
N GLY A 74 6.12 -12.06 -3.46
CA GLY A 74 5.40 -10.99 -2.78
C GLY A 74 6.30 -9.76 -2.59
N SER A 75 6.95 -9.30 -3.67
CA SER A 75 7.97 -8.24 -3.63
C SER A 75 7.41 -6.82 -3.40
N GLY A 76 6.08 -6.66 -3.26
CA GLY A 76 5.43 -5.36 -3.15
C GLY A 76 5.41 -4.59 -4.47
N ASN A 77 5.14 -3.28 -4.38
CA ASN A 77 5.08 -2.37 -5.51
C ASN A 77 6.28 -1.43 -5.54
N VAL A 78 6.69 -1.05 -6.73
CA VAL A 78 7.66 0.03 -6.93
C VAL A 78 6.90 1.35 -7.06
N PRO A 79 7.25 2.39 -6.28
CA PRO A 79 6.66 3.72 -6.44
C PRO A 79 6.85 4.23 -7.87
N TYR A 80 5.77 4.69 -8.48
CA TYR A 80 5.78 5.26 -9.83
C TYR A 80 5.39 6.73 -9.79
N LEU A 81 6.24 7.57 -10.34
CA LEU A 81 5.96 8.99 -10.53
C LEU A 81 5.61 9.25 -12.01
N PRO A 82 4.54 10.03 -12.29
CA PRO A 82 4.17 10.40 -13.65
C PRO A 82 5.32 11.13 -14.39
N GLU A 83 5.42 10.92 -15.70
CA GLU A 83 6.48 11.54 -16.53
C GLU A 83 6.52 13.06 -16.42
N CYS A 84 5.38 13.72 -16.23
CA CYS A 84 5.32 15.18 -16.04
C CYS A 84 6.11 15.67 -14.82
N LEU A 85 6.39 14.81 -13.84
CA LEU A 85 7.19 15.11 -12.66
C LEU A 85 8.69 14.77 -12.82
N SER A 86 9.08 14.13 -13.91
CA SER A 86 10.47 13.66 -14.13
C SER A 86 11.52 14.75 -13.98
N LYS A 87 11.23 15.96 -14.48
CA LYS A 87 12.15 17.11 -14.34
C LYS A 87 12.27 17.57 -12.90
N VAL A 88 11.15 17.63 -12.17
CA VAL A 88 11.15 18.05 -10.76
C VAL A 88 11.89 17.02 -9.92
N GLN A 89 11.64 15.74 -10.16
CA GLN A 89 12.33 14.65 -9.46
C GLN A 89 13.84 14.65 -9.72
N GLN A 90 14.30 14.98 -10.93
CA GLN A 90 15.72 15.06 -11.26
C GLN A 90 16.41 16.28 -10.64
N LEU A 91 15.75 17.45 -10.67
CA LEU A 91 16.33 18.70 -10.21
C LEU A 91 16.21 18.90 -8.69
N GLN A 92 15.12 18.43 -8.10
CA GLN A 92 14.77 18.62 -6.70
C GLN A 92 14.13 17.34 -6.11
N PRO A 93 14.88 16.22 -6.01
CA PRO A 93 14.32 14.95 -5.57
C PRO A 93 13.72 15.01 -4.16
N GLN A 94 14.24 15.85 -3.30
CA GLN A 94 13.74 16.06 -1.93
C GLN A 94 12.37 16.78 -1.89
N LYS A 95 11.97 17.46 -2.97
CA LYS A 95 10.69 18.17 -3.07
C LYS A 95 9.61 17.38 -3.83
N CYS A 96 9.90 16.18 -4.30
CA CYS A 96 8.98 15.36 -5.07
C CYS A 96 8.96 13.95 -4.50
N LEU A 97 7.99 13.68 -3.64
CA LEU A 97 7.85 12.42 -2.92
C LEU A 97 6.67 11.60 -3.45
N HIS A 98 6.84 10.30 -3.52
CA HIS A 98 5.72 9.38 -3.68
C HIS A 98 5.07 9.12 -2.31
N SER A 99 3.75 8.92 -2.25
CA SER A 99 3.02 8.67 -0.99
C SER A 99 3.60 7.50 -0.16
N ALA A 100 4.18 6.49 -0.81
CA ALA A 100 4.87 5.40 -0.11
C ALA A 100 6.13 5.85 0.67
N GLN A 101 6.68 7.00 0.36
CA GLN A 101 7.86 7.59 1.00
C GLN A 101 7.49 8.68 2.02
N TYR A 102 6.25 9.10 2.04
CA TYR A 102 5.77 10.23 2.83
C TYR A 102 6.17 10.10 4.31
N MET A 103 5.83 9.00 4.96
CA MET A 103 6.10 8.79 6.39
C MET A 103 7.59 8.77 6.77
N THR A 104 8.50 8.58 5.82
CA THR A 104 9.94 8.47 6.07
C THR A 104 10.73 9.68 5.60
N HIS A 105 10.13 10.52 4.76
CA HIS A 105 10.84 11.62 4.09
C HIS A 105 10.09 12.96 4.17
N VAL A 106 8.91 12.99 4.81
CA VAL A 106 8.21 14.25 5.02
C VAL A 106 9.05 15.12 5.96
N ASP A 107 9.37 16.31 5.49
CA ASP A 107 9.99 17.33 6.31
C ASP A 107 8.92 18.00 7.17
N THR A 108 9.15 18.14 8.45
CA THR A 108 8.25 18.86 9.36
C THR A 108 8.35 20.38 9.20
N ASP A 109 9.34 20.86 8.45
CA ASP A 109 9.57 22.29 8.18
C ASP A 109 9.19 22.64 6.74
N ILE A 110 7.91 22.43 6.40
CA ILE A 110 7.38 22.67 5.06
C ILE A 110 7.07 24.15 4.89
N HIS A 111 7.68 24.77 3.89
CA HIS A 111 7.44 26.17 3.53
C HIS A 111 7.03 26.31 2.06
N GLY A 112 6.12 27.23 1.79
CA GLY A 112 5.63 27.56 0.46
C GLY A 112 4.48 26.64 0.02
N ASP A 113 4.25 26.52 -1.29
CA ASP A 113 3.12 25.77 -1.82
C ASP A 113 3.38 24.27 -1.79
N VAL A 114 2.43 23.50 -1.25
CA VAL A 114 2.41 22.05 -1.26
C VAL A 114 1.33 21.54 -2.17
N VAL A 115 1.67 20.60 -3.04
CA VAL A 115 0.73 20.02 -4.01
C VAL A 115 0.62 18.53 -3.80
N VAL A 116 -0.59 18.04 -3.52
CA VAL A 116 -0.92 16.62 -3.51
C VAL A 116 -1.53 16.23 -4.86
N LEU A 117 -0.96 15.21 -5.50
CA LEU A 117 -1.41 14.73 -6.81
C LEU A 117 -2.03 13.33 -6.70
N GLY A 118 -3.29 13.20 -7.11
CA GLY A 118 -3.99 11.92 -7.15
C GLY A 118 -5.39 11.99 -6.58
N SER A 119 -6.19 10.94 -6.80
CA SER A 119 -7.57 10.82 -6.31
C SER A 119 -7.80 9.56 -5.48
N GLY A 120 -6.78 8.77 -5.26
CA GLY A 120 -6.87 7.54 -4.47
C GLY A 120 -6.74 7.78 -2.97
N GLN A 121 -6.97 6.73 -2.19
CA GLN A 121 -6.90 6.76 -0.72
C GLN A 121 -5.57 7.33 -0.20
N SER A 122 -4.43 6.94 -0.77
CA SER A 122 -3.12 7.44 -0.32
C SER A 122 -2.97 8.94 -0.50
N ALA A 123 -3.54 9.53 -1.57
CA ALA A 123 -3.53 10.98 -1.76
C ALA A 123 -4.44 11.67 -0.73
N ALA A 124 -5.60 11.07 -0.42
CA ALA A 124 -6.51 11.61 0.59
C ALA A 124 -5.88 11.58 1.99
N GLU A 125 -5.23 10.48 2.36
CA GLU A 125 -4.54 10.36 3.66
C GLU A 125 -3.42 11.40 3.81
N VAL A 126 -2.58 11.55 2.79
CA VAL A 126 -1.51 12.58 2.79
C VAL A 126 -2.08 13.99 2.84
N PHE A 127 -3.18 14.24 2.09
CA PHE A 127 -3.82 15.57 2.10
C PHE A 127 -4.39 15.91 3.48
N ILE A 128 -5.07 14.95 4.14
CA ILE A 128 -5.66 15.17 5.47
C ILE A 128 -4.56 15.44 6.50
N ASP A 129 -3.48 14.67 6.49
CA ASP A 129 -2.35 14.85 7.41
C ASP A 129 -1.72 16.24 7.26
N LEU A 130 -1.45 16.67 6.04
CA LEU A 130 -0.94 18.02 5.75
C LEU A 130 -1.94 19.13 6.08
N PHE A 131 -3.23 18.87 5.89
CA PHE A 131 -4.28 19.83 6.24
C PHE A 131 -4.39 20.01 7.75
N ASP A 132 -4.32 18.93 8.52
CA ASP A 132 -4.33 18.99 9.98
C ASP A 132 -3.08 19.75 10.49
N GLU A 133 -1.91 19.48 9.92
CA GLU A 133 -0.67 20.21 10.23
C GLU A 133 -0.81 21.71 9.91
N GLN A 134 -1.38 22.07 8.77
CA GLN A 134 -1.63 23.46 8.40
C GLN A 134 -2.55 24.16 9.39
N GLN A 135 -3.56 23.48 9.96
CA GLN A 135 -4.48 24.04 10.93
C GLN A 135 -3.86 24.23 12.32
N ASP A 136 -2.95 23.33 12.71
CA ASP A 136 -2.30 23.35 14.03
C ASP A 136 -1.21 24.42 14.14
N THR A 137 -0.67 24.92 13.02
CA THR A 137 0.36 25.96 13.03
C THR A 137 -0.23 27.35 13.17
N VAL A 138 0.22 28.09 14.19
CA VAL A 138 -0.23 29.48 14.47
C VAL A 138 0.11 30.44 13.33
N ASN A 139 1.09 30.11 12.51
CA ASN A 139 1.46 30.83 11.30
C ASN A 139 1.41 29.84 10.13
N HIS A 140 0.48 30.02 9.21
CA HIS A 140 0.45 29.26 7.97
C HIS A 140 1.80 29.35 7.27
N GLN A 141 2.50 28.24 7.17
CA GLN A 141 3.82 28.18 6.54
C GLN A 141 3.74 27.77 5.08
N PHE A 142 2.61 27.17 4.66
CA PHE A 142 2.42 26.69 3.30
C PHE A 142 0.95 26.75 2.86
N ASP A 143 0.73 26.91 1.56
CA ASP A 143 -0.58 26.75 0.93
C ASP A 143 -0.72 25.32 0.39
N LEU A 144 -1.84 24.66 0.70
CA LEU A 144 -2.08 23.27 0.34
C LEU A 144 -3.04 23.15 -0.84
N HIS A 145 -2.60 22.50 -1.90
CA HIS A 145 -3.35 22.27 -3.12
C HIS A 145 -3.53 20.79 -3.41
N TRP A 146 -4.71 20.41 -3.90
CA TRP A 146 -5.00 19.04 -4.30
C TRP A 146 -5.43 18.95 -5.76
N PHE A 147 -4.65 18.27 -6.59
CA PHE A 147 -4.94 18.09 -8.01
C PHE A 147 -5.25 16.63 -8.36
N THR A 148 -6.30 16.43 -9.14
CA THR A 148 -6.71 15.11 -9.62
C THR A 148 -7.22 15.18 -11.06
N ARG A 149 -7.06 14.06 -11.79
CA ARG A 149 -7.68 13.86 -13.11
C ARG A 149 -9.13 13.38 -13.01
N SER A 150 -9.51 12.84 -11.85
CA SER A 150 -10.87 12.35 -11.61
C SER A 150 -11.85 13.51 -11.52
N GLN A 151 -13.08 13.28 -11.97
CA GLN A 151 -14.16 14.27 -11.88
C GLN A 151 -14.65 14.51 -10.46
N GLY A 152 -14.21 13.69 -9.50
CA GLY A 152 -14.54 13.80 -8.08
C GLY A 152 -13.75 12.81 -7.25
N PHE A 153 -13.92 12.90 -5.93
CA PHE A 153 -13.37 11.96 -4.95
C PHE A 153 -14.47 10.97 -4.57
N PHE A 154 -14.19 9.70 -4.72
CA PHE A 154 -15.15 8.64 -4.41
C PHE A 154 -14.64 7.87 -3.20
N PRO A 155 -15.47 7.70 -2.15
CA PRO A 155 -15.11 6.83 -1.04
C PRO A 155 -15.01 5.39 -1.52
N MET A 156 -14.24 4.56 -0.81
CA MET A 156 -14.31 3.12 -1.00
C MET A 156 -15.73 2.63 -0.73
N GLU A 157 -16.21 1.70 -1.56
CA GLU A 157 -17.54 1.11 -1.40
C GLU A 157 -17.59 0.22 -0.15
N TYR A 158 -18.47 0.55 0.78
CA TYR A 158 -18.72 -0.22 2.00
C TYR A 158 -20.11 -0.87 2.03
N ALA A 159 -20.88 -0.74 0.97
CA ALA A 159 -22.16 -1.42 0.88
C ALA A 159 -21.93 -2.95 1.01
N PRO A 160 -22.75 -3.68 1.79
CA PRO A 160 -22.60 -5.12 1.96
C PRO A 160 -22.48 -5.88 0.65
N LEU A 161 -23.25 -5.49 -0.38
CA LEU A 161 -23.19 -6.10 -1.70
C LEU A 161 -21.89 -5.77 -2.45
N GLY A 162 -21.31 -4.58 -2.24
CA GLY A 162 -20.00 -4.21 -2.79
C GLY A 162 -18.88 -5.03 -2.15
N LEU A 163 -18.95 -5.23 -0.83
CA LEU A 163 -17.97 -6.03 -0.09
C LEU A 163 -17.97 -7.50 -0.50
N GLU A 164 -19.08 -8.04 -1.03
CA GLU A 164 -19.15 -9.41 -1.54
C GLU A 164 -18.12 -9.66 -2.65
N HIS A 165 -17.76 -8.64 -3.44
CA HIS A 165 -16.72 -8.76 -4.48
C HIS A 165 -15.34 -9.12 -3.93
N PHE A 166 -15.10 -8.94 -2.63
CA PHE A 166 -13.87 -9.31 -1.95
C PHE A 166 -13.96 -10.68 -1.25
N SER A 167 -15.10 -11.37 -1.38
CA SER A 167 -15.29 -12.70 -0.79
C SER A 167 -14.52 -13.78 -1.56
N PRO A 168 -14.09 -14.87 -0.89
CA PRO A 168 -13.49 -16.02 -1.55
C PRO A 168 -14.41 -16.64 -2.62
N ASP A 169 -15.72 -16.67 -2.36
CA ASP A 169 -16.72 -17.23 -3.28
C ASP A 169 -16.79 -16.43 -4.58
N TYR A 170 -16.80 -15.10 -4.49
CA TYR A 170 -16.74 -14.23 -5.65
C TYR A 170 -15.42 -14.39 -6.40
N ALA A 171 -14.29 -14.43 -5.70
CA ALA A 171 -12.99 -14.62 -6.32
C ALA A 171 -12.93 -15.94 -7.10
N GLN A 172 -13.46 -17.03 -6.54
CA GLN A 172 -13.57 -18.33 -7.21
C GLN A 172 -14.47 -18.25 -8.44
N HIS A 173 -15.66 -17.64 -8.32
CA HIS A 173 -16.57 -17.42 -9.45
C HIS A 173 -15.88 -16.63 -10.57
N PHE A 174 -15.29 -15.49 -10.24
CA PHE A 174 -14.59 -14.63 -11.21
C PHE A 174 -13.46 -15.39 -11.92
N TYR A 175 -12.71 -16.20 -11.19
CA TYR A 175 -11.62 -17.01 -11.77
C TYR A 175 -12.12 -17.95 -12.85
N THR A 176 -13.32 -18.52 -12.72
CA THR A 176 -13.91 -19.49 -13.69
C THR A 176 -14.47 -18.83 -14.94
N LEU A 177 -14.61 -17.50 -14.99
CA LEU A 177 -15.14 -16.78 -16.14
C LEU A 177 -14.17 -16.78 -17.33
N SER A 178 -14.71 -16.69 -18.54
CA SER A 178 -13.90 -16.40 -19.73
C SER A 178 -13.27 -14.99 -19.66
N THR A 179 -12.21 -14.78 -20.44
CA THR A 179 -11.51 -13.47 -20.48
C THR A 179 -12.47 -12.32 -20.83
N GLU A 180 -13.34 -12.52 -21.81
CA GLU A 180 -14.31 -11.50 -22.26
C GLU A 180 -15.30 -11.14 -21.14
N LYS A 181 -15.77 -12.15 -20.39
CA LYS A 181 -16.68 -11.90 -19.26
C LYS A 181 -15.98 -11.22 -18.09
N LYS A 182 -14.72 -11.54 -17.83
CA LYS A 182 -13.91 -10.83 -16.83
C LYS A 182 -13.76 -9.36 -17.19
N GLU A 183 -13.41 -9.05 -18.43
CA GLU A 183 -13.28 -7.68 -18.91
C GLU A 183 -14.59 -6.92 -18.81
N GLN A 184 -15.71 -7.54 -19.19
CA GLN A 184 -17.03 -6.94 -19.10
C GLN A 184 -17.39 -6.63 -17.63
N GLN A 185 -17.15 -7.54 -16.71
CA GLN A 185 -17.40 -7.30 -15.28
C GLN A 185 -16.51 -6.18 -14.73
N LEU A 186 -15.22 -6.16 -15.06
CA LEU A 186 -14.31 -5.10 -14.63
C LEU A 186 -14.74 -3.72 -15.14
N GLN A 187 -15.26 -3.63 -16.37
CA GLN A 187 -15.80 -2.37 -16.92
C GLN A 187 -17.04 -1.92 -16.15
N GLN A 188 -17.95 -2.84 -15.80
CA GLN A 188 -19.16 -2.53 -15.02
C GLN A 188 -18.83 -2.09 -13.60
N GLN A 189 -17.74 -2.59 -13.04
CA GLN A 189 -17.28 -2.31 -11.67
C GLN A 189 -16.23 -1.19 -11.62
N SER A 190 -16.10 -0.40 -12.66
CA SER A 190 -15.04 0.62 -12.79
C SER A 190 -15.02 1.65 -11.67
N LEU A 191 -16.13 1.86 -10.95
CA LEU A 191 -16.21 2.74 -9.79
C LEU A 191 -15.71 2.12 -8.50
N LEU A 192 -15.64 0.78 -8.40
CA LEU A 192 -15.18 0.06 -7.20
C LEU A 192 -13.66 -0.01 -7.11
N TYR A 193 -12.96 0.22 -8.20
CA TYR A 193 -11.50 0.03 -8.33
C TYR A 193 -10.73 1.31 -8.65
N LYS A 194 -11.33 2.46 -8.38
CA LYS A 194 -10.67 3.76 -8.59
C LYS A 194 -9.97 4.26 -7.35
#